data_a96d37944503aa23ae50863722c7de80
#
_entry.id   a96d37944503aa23ae50863722c7de80
#
_cell.length_a   1.000
_cell.length_b   1.000
_cell.length_c   1.000
_cell.angle_alpha   90.00
_cell.angle_beta   90.00
_cell.angle_gamma   90.00
#
_symmetry.space_group_name_H-M   'P 1'
#
loop_
_entity.id
_entity.type
_entity.pdbx_description
1 polymer ?
#
loop_
_entity_poly.entity_id
_entity_poly.type
_entity_poly.pdbx_seq_one_letter_code
_entity_poly.pdbx_strand_id
1 'polypeptide(L)'
;MYDIASLHRAVSVEDALRALAANENALVISGGTDVLVQNREGRHAGAALVSIHDLEEIRGVSLLENGDILIGAATCFTDLTNSPIIQSHIPMLGLAADEVGSPQIRNAGTIGGNVCNGVTSADTAPSLLALDAELELRSLEGERRVPLEAFYTGPGRTVRRRDELLCFLRIRPDSYHNVGGCYIKYGKRNAMEISTLGCAVALRLRDGVIERVRVAYGVAGPTPARCAAAEEAALGKPATAQTVEQTADAAVRALHPRTSWRASREFRLQLSHELLKRAMTQAIANAGGNADV
;
A
#
# COMPACT_ATOMS: atom_id res chain seq x y z
N MET A 1 -15.30 -18.39 19.16
CA MET A 1 -14.40 -18.05 20.31
C MET A 1 -13.02 -17.89 19.74
N TYR A 2 -12.22 -16.95 20.25
CA TYR A 2 -10.83 -16.81 19.82
C TYR A 2 -9.97 -17.82 20.58
N ASP A 3 -9.20 -18.61 19.84
CA ASP A 3 -8.22 -19.54 20.41
C ASP A 3 -6.85 -18.86 20.42
N ILE A 4 -6.54 -18.18 21.52
CA ILE A 4 -5.32 -17.42 21.76
C ILE A 4 -4.62 -18.01 22.98
N ALA A 5 -3.39 -18.48 22.80
CA ALA A 5 -2.62 -19.08 23.92
C ALA A 5 -2.12 -18.02 24.91
N SER A 6 -1.68 -16.86 24.40
CA SER A 6 -1.20 -15.76 25.24
C SER A 6 -1.26 -14.42 24.49
N LEU A 7 -1.24 -13.32 25.24
CA LEU A 7 -1.10 -11.96 24.72
C LEU A 7 0.01 -11.26 25.50
N HIS A 8 1.09 -10.92 24.78
CA HIS A 8 2.14 -10.03 25.26
C HIS A 8 1.89 -8.61 24.75
N ARG A 9 1.73 -7.65 25.64
CA ARG A 9 1.61 -6.21 25.29
C ARG A 9 3.01 -5.61 25.35
N ALA A 10 3.62 -5.42 24.20
CA ALA A 10 4.95 -4.86 24.10
C ALA A 10 4.97 -3.40 24.56
N VAL A 11 6.02 -3.02 25.29
CA VAL A 11 6.25 -1.67 25.80
C VAL A 11 7.30 -0.91 24.99
N SER A 12 8.01 -1.60 24.10
CA SER A 12 8.98 -1.04 23.13
C SER A 12 9.12 -1.96 21.93
N VAL A 13 9.72 -1.44 20.83
CA VAL A 13 10.09 -2.28 19.66
C VAL A 13 11.02 -3.41 20.08
N GLU A 14 12.00 -3.14 20.94
CA GLU A 14 12.94 -4.16 21.41
C GLU A 14 12.22 -5.26 22.22
N ASP A 15 11.27 -4.89 23.07
CA ASP A 15 10.46 -5.85 23.83
C ASP A 15 9.61 -6.73 22.89
N ALA A 16 8.99 -6.13 21.87
CA ALA A 16 8.26 -6.87 20.83
C ALA A 16 9.17 -7.87 20.10
N LEU A 17 10.38 -7.46 19.72
CA LEU A 17 11.35 -8.32 19.03
C LEU A 17 11.81 -9.47 19.90
N ARG A 18 12.05 -9.24 21.20
CA ARG A 18 12.38 -10.31 22.16
C ARG A 18 11.23 -11.32 22.29
N ALA A 19 9.99 -10.84 22.37
CA ALA A 19 8.82 -11.71 22.45
C ALA A 19 8.63 -12.56 21.19
N LEU A 20 8.88 -11.97 20.00
CA LEU A 20 8.85 -12.69 18.71
C LEU A 20 9.95 -13.74 18.62
N ALA A 21 11.17 -13.42 19.06
CA ALA A 21 12.30 -14.35 19.05
C ALA A 21 12.12 -15.52 20.01
N ALA A 22 11.48 -15.28 21.16
CA ALA A 22 11.27 -16.28 22.21
C ALA A 22 10.20 -17.34 21.86
N ASN A 23 9.30 -17.07 20.90
CA ASN A 23 8.19 -17.98 20.60
C ASN A 23 7.96 -18.13 19.10
N GLU A 24 8.16 -19.34 18.61
CA GLU A 24 7.99 -19.68 17.19
C GLU A 24 6.55 -19.49 16.66
N ASN A 25 5.55 -19.60 17.52
CA ASN A 25 4.15 -19.40 17.20
C ASN A 25 3.66 -17.97 17.47
N ALA A 26 4.58 -17.04 17.75
CA ALA A 26 4.22 -15.66 17.98
C ALA A 26 3.77 -14.96 16.69
N LEU A 27 2.67 -14.21 16.80
CA LEU A 27 2.13 -13.38 15.73
C LEU A 27 2.06 -11.93 16.21
N VAL A 28 2.49 -11.02 15.35
CA VAL A 28 2.31 -9.59 15.59
C VAL A 28 0.84 -9.21 15.41
N ILE A 29 0.31 -8.47 16.38
CA ILE A 29 -1.00 -7.82 16.29
C ILE A 29 -0.85 -6.32 16.56
N SER A 30 -1.38 -5.50 15.65
CA SER A 30 -1.59 -4.06 15.87
C SER A 30 -3.09 -3.80 16.03
N GLY A 31 -3.78 -3.28 15.01
CA GLY A 31 -5.22 -3.04 15.07
C GLY A 31 -6.12 -4.29 15.07
N GLY A 32 -5.58 -5.47 14.80
CA GLY A 32 -6.28 -6.75 14.89
C GLY A 32 -7.36 -7.01 13.83
N THR A 33 -7.61 -6.08 12.91
CA THR A 33 -8.74 -6.13 11.95
C THR A 33 -8.70 -7.32 10.99
N ASP A 34 -7.53 -7.93 10.76
CA ASP A 34 -7.36 -9.17 10.00
C ASP A 34 -6.98 -10.35 10.90
N VAL A 35 -6.00 -10.18 11.79
CA VAL A 35 -5.48 -11.26 12.66
C VAL A 35 -6.58 -11.88 13.51
N LEU A 36 -7.46 -11.07 14.11
CA LEU A 36 -8.56 -11.59 14.93
C LEU A 36 -9.61 -12.30 14.09
N VAL A 37 -9.89 -11.83 12.88
CA VAL A 37 -10.81 -12.52 11.95
C VAL A 37 -10.22 -13.88 11.56
N GLN A 38 -8.95 -13.92 11.19
CA GLN A 38 -8.26 -15.16 10.82
C GLN A 38 -8.17 -16.15 12.00
N ASN A 39 -7.93 -15.66 13.23
CA ASN A 39 -7.94 -16.50 14.44
C ASN A 39 -9.35 -17.10 14.69
N ARG A 40 -10.41 -16.29 14.54
CA ARG A 40 -11.79 -16.76 14.66
C ARG A 40 -12.14 -17.84 13.61
N GLU A 41 -11.53 -17.76 12.43
CA GLU A 41 -11.64 -18.75 11.35
C GLU A 41 -10.75 -20.00 11.59
N GLY A 42 -9.99 -20.05 12.68
CA GLY A 42 -9.12 -21.15 13.06
C GLY A 42 -7.75 -21.18 12.39
N ARG A 43 -7.38 -20.13 11.60
CA ARG A 43 -6.08 -20.11 10.89
C ARG A 43 -4.88 -19.94 11.82
N HIS A 44 -5.07 -19.34 12.98
CA HIS A 44 -4.05 -19.04 13.97
C HIS A 44 -4.45 -19.57 15.35
N ALA A 45 -5.11 -20.74 15.37
CA ALA A 45 -5.51 -21.38 16.63
C ALA A 45 -4.28 -21.65 17.51
N GLY A 46 -4.37 -21.30 18.79
CA GLY A 46 -3.29 -21.47 19.76
C GLY A 46 -2.11 -20.50 19.57
N ALA A 47 -2.25 -19.44 18.79
CA ALA A 47 -1.18 -18.47 18.61
C ALA A 47 -0.91 -17.64 19.87
N ALA A 48 0.37 -17.30 20.10
CA ALA A 48 0.78 -16.27 21.03
C ALA A 48 0.78 -14.92 20.29
N LEU A 49 0.02 -13.94 20.78
CA LEU A 49 -0.04 -12.62 20.17
C LEU A 49 0.96 -11.66 20.81
N VAL A 50 1.72 -10.94 20.00
CA VAL A 50 2.58 -9.82 20.43
C VAL A 50 1.94 -8.53 19.95
N SER A 51 1.34 -7.79 20.87
CA SER A 51 0.67 -6.52 20.58
C SER A 51 1.69 -5.39 20.51
N ILE A 52 1.67 -4.69 19.35
CA ILE A 52 2.44 -3.47 19.10
C ILE A 52 1.53 -2.23 18.99
N HIS A 53 0.26 -2.38 19.39
CA HIS A 53 -0.77 -1.36 19.20
C HIS A 53 -0.42 -0.03 19.87
N ASP A 54 0.17 -0.10 21.06
CA ASP A 54 0.44 1.07 21.92
C ASP A 54 1.89 1.60 21.76
N LEU A 55 2.67 1.12 20.77
CA LEU A 55 4.05 1.55 20.56
C LEU A 55 4.12 2.90 19.85
N GLU A 56 4.25 3.99 20.62
CA GLU A 56 4.35 5.35 20.09
C GLU A 56 5.61 5.56 19.21
N GLU A 57 6.71 4.83 19.48
CA GLU A 57 7.96 4.94 18.71
C GLU A 57 7.86 4.53 17.23
N ILE A 58 6.81 3.79 16.86
CA ILE A 58 6.51 3.39 15.48
C ILE A 58 5.14 3.90 15.02
N ARG A 59 4.69 5.03 15.56
CA ARG A 59 3.44 5.69 15.20
C ARG A 59 3.69 7.09 14.65
N GLY A 60 2.75 7.58 13.84
CA GLY A 60 2.75 8.93 13.31
C GLY A 60 3.48 9.06 11.97
N VAL A 61 3.49 10.29 11.47
CA VAL A 61 4.11 10.67 10.19
C VAL A 61 5.06 11.82 10.46
N SER A 62 6.28 11.73 9.99
CA SER A 62 7.28 12.79 10.10
C SER A 62 7.95 13.10 8.78
N LEU A 63 8.30 14.36 8.57
CA LEU A 63 9.14 14.84 7.48
C LEU A 63 10.54 15.08 8.06
N LEU A 64 11.52 14.32 7.58
CA LEU A 64 12.89 14.41 8.02
C LEU A 64 13.62 15.60 7.36
N GLU A 65 14.75 16.04 7.92
CA GLU A 65 15.54 17.15 7.38
C GLU A 65 16.01 16.94 5.93
N ASN A 66 16.25 15.68 5.54
CA ASN A 66 16.63 15.32 4.17
C ASN A 66 15.43 15.25 3.22
N GLY A 67 14.23 15.56 3.71
CA GLY A 67 12.97 15.51 2.95
C GLY A 67 12.32 14.13 2.89
N ASP A 68 12.88 13.07 3.49
CA ASP A 68 12.20 11.78 3.55
C ASP A 68 10.92 11.87 4.40
N ILE A 69 9.82 11.36 3.90
CA ILE A 69 8.62 11.12 4.69
C ILE A 69 8.76 9.75 5.36
N LEU A 70 8.71 9.75 6.69
CA LEU A 70 8.77 8.53 7.50
C LEU A 70 7.40 8.29 8.14
N ILE A 71 6.83 7.11 7.89
CA ILE A 71 5.53 6.70 8.40
C ILE A 71 5.73 5.51 9.34
N GLY A 72 5.36 5.65 10.60
CA GLY A 72 5.40 4.55 11.57
C GLY A 72 4.39 3.45 11.21
N ALA A 73 4.81 2.20 11.31
CA ALA A 73 4.00 1.06 10.90
C ALA A 73 2.72 0.87 11.74
N ALA A 74 2.70 1.34 12.99
CA ALA A 74 1.53 1.33 13.87
C ALA A 74 0.59 2.52 13.66
N THR A 75 0.85 3.41 12.69
CA THR A 75 -0.04 4.52 12.35
C THR A 75 -1.34 4.00 11.77
N CYS A 76 -2.47 4.40 12.34
CA CYS A 76 -3.78 4.01 11.83
C CYS A 76 -4.17 4.79 10.57
N PHE A 77 -5.12 4.28 9.79
CA PHE A 77 -5.52 4.92 8.54
C PHE A 77 -6.15 6.30 8.75
N THR A 78 -6.91 6.49 9.85
CA THR A 78 -7.48 7.80 10.19
C THR A 78 -6.38 8.83 10.43
N ASP A 79 -5.30 8.47 11.11
CA ASP A 79 -4.16 9.36 11.36
C ASP A 79 -3.42 9.70 10.04
N LEU A 80 -3.31 8.74 9.12
CA LEU A 80 -2.75 8.98 7.79
C LEU A 80 -3.59 9.95 6.99
N THR A 81 -4.92 9.73 6.92
CA THR A 81 -5.84 10.59 6.18
C THR A 81 -5.81 12.02 6.70
N ASN A 82 -5.69 12.20 8.02
CA ASN A 82 -5.68 13.51 8.67
C ASN A 82 -4.28 14.14 8.82
N SER A 83 -3.21 13.45 8.43
CA SER A 83 -1.86 13.97 8.54
C SER A 83 -1.61 15.14 7.60
N PRO A 84 -1.22 16.34 8.10
CA PRO A 84 -0.87 17.47 7.22
C PRO A 84 0.28 17.17 6.26
N ILE A 85 1.23 16.33 6.66
CA ILE A 85 2.35 15.91 5.81
C ILE A 85 1.85 15.07 4.65
N ILE A 86 0.97 14.10 4.92
CA ILE A 86 0.36 13.25 3.87
C ILE A 86 -0.46 14.11 2.92
N GLN A 87 -1.32 14.99 3.44
CA GLN A 87 -2.18 15.85 2.64
C GLN A 87 -1.40 16.81 1.74
N SER A 88 -0.27 17.34 2.24
CA SER A 88 0.53 18.32 1.50
C SER A 88 1.47 17.70 0.48
N HIS A 89 2.02 16.51 0.74
CA HIS A 89 3.11 15.96 -0.06
C HIS A 89 2.71 14.72 -0.87
N ILE A 90 1.84 13.87 -0.33
CA ILE A 90 1.45 12.59 -0.93
C ILE A 90 -0.04 12.30 -0.75
N PRO A 91 -0.95 13.24 -1.15
CA PRO A 91 -2.39 13.14 -0.88
C PRO A 91 -3.02 11.85 -1.43
N MET A 92 -2.47 11.26 -2.49
CA MET A 92 -2.93 9.98 -3.03
C MET A 92 -2.87 8.84 -2.01
N LEU A 93 -1.91 8.86 -1.07
CA LEU A 93 -1.83 7.85 0.00
C LEU A 93 -2.91 8.10 1.05
N GLY A 94 -3.21 9.34 1.37
CA GLY A 94 -4.31 9.72 2.27
C GLY A 94 -5.66 9.27 1.72
N LEU A 95 -5.91 9.49 0.43
CA LEU A 95 -7.11 9.01 -0.27
C LEU A 95 -7.21 7.47 -0.22
N ALA A 96 -6.11 6.76 -0.50
CA ALA A 96 -6.09 5.30 -0.43
C ALA A 96 -6.36 4.78 1.00
N ALA A 97 -5.87 5.49 2.02
CA ALA A 97 -6.13 5.15 3.42
C ALA A 97 -7.60 5.38 3.80
N ASP A 98 -8.24 6.43 3.28
CA ASP A 98 -9.67 6.72 3.53
C ASP A 98 -10.61 5.72 2.86
N GLU A 99 -10.18 5.06 1.81
CA GLU A 99 -10.93 3.99 1.12
C GLU A 99 -10.88 2.63 1.85
N VAL A 100 -10.08 2.49 2.93
CA VAL A 100 -9.98 1.23 3.68
C VAL A 100 -11.20 1.03 4.57
N GLY A 101 -11.96 0.00 4.30
CA GLY A 101 -13.05 -0.51 5.16
C GLY A 101 -14.07 0.55 5.59
N SER A 102 -14.28 0.65 6.88
CA SER A 102 -15.18 1.61 7.54
C SER A 102 -14.38 2.53 8.49
N PRO A 103 -14.97 3.63 9.00
CA PRO A 103 -14.32 4.45 10.02
C PRO A 103 -13.80 3.64 11.22
N GLN A 104 -14.55 2.64 11.68
CA GLN A 104 -14.12 1.75 12.78
C GLN A 104 -12.87 0.95 12.40
N ILE A 105 -12.82 0.43 11.17
CA ILE A 105 -11.64 -0.28 10.65
C ILE A 105 -10.47 0.68 10.51
N ARG A 106 -10.69 1.90 10.02
CA ARG A 106 -9.61 2.90 9.85
C ARG A 106 -9.04 3.41 11.17
N ASN A 107 -9.85 3.47 12.22
CA ASN A 107 -9.39 3.86 13.56
C ASN A 107 -8.56 2.77 14.26
N ALA A 108 -8.69 1.51 13.86
CA ALA A 108 -7.98 0.39 14.44
C ALA A 108 -6.87 -0.16 13.53
N GLY A 109 -7.16 -0.32 12.24
CA GLY A 109 -6.23 -0.87 11.26
C GLY A 109 -5.06 0.07 10.99
N THR A 110 -3.87 -0.49 10.81
CA THR A 110 -2.63 0.26 10.63
C THR A 110 -2.01 0.03 9.25
N ILE A 111 -1.23 1.00 8.77
CA ILE A 111 -0.56 0.89 7.48
C ILE A 111 0.42 -0.29 7.44
N GLY A 112 1.18 -0.52 8.52
CA GLY A 112 2.10 -1.65 8.63
C GLY A 112 1.36 -3.00 8.63
N GLY A 113 0.21 -3.08 9.32
CA GLY A 113 -0.65 -4.26 9.29
C GLY A 113 -1.17 -4.56 7.88
N ASN A 114 -1.63 -3.52 7.15
CA ASN A 114 -2.12 -3.64 5.77
C ASN A 114 -1.02 -4.14 4.82
N VAL A 115 0.19 -3.59 4.92
CA VAL A 115 1.34 -4.01 4.11
C VAL A 115 1.77 -5.43 4.46
N CYS A 116 1.93 -5.75 5.75
CA CYS A 116 2.41 -7.07 6.20
C CYS A 116 1.39 -8.20 5.98
N ASN A 117 0.10 -7.89 5.88
CA ASN A 117 -0.93 -8.88 5.54
C ASN A 117 -0.73 -9.48 4.13
N GLY A 118 -0.10 -8.75 3.21
CA GLY A 118 0.29 -9.23 1.89
C GLY A 118 -0.88 -9.58 0.96
N VAL A 119 -2.08 -9.12 1.26
CA VAL A 119 -3.25 -9.36 0.40
C VAL A 119 -3.23 -8.46 -0.83
N THR A 120 -3.58 -9.01 -1.98
CA THR A 120 -3.60 -8.26 -3.25
C THR A 120 -4.59 -7.09 -3.26
N SER A 121 -5.57 -7.09 -2.36
CA SER A 121 -6.61 -6.04 -2.22
C SER A 121 -6.31 -4.98 -1.16
N ALA A 122 -5.06 -4.90 -0.69
CA ALA A 122 -4.62 -3.85 0.22
C ALA A 122 -4.67 -2.48 -0.49
N ASP A 123 -5.58 -1.60 -0.07
CA ASP A 123 -5.87 -0.34 -0.78
C ASP A 123 -4.68 0.64 -0.78
N THR A 124 -3.85 0.66 0.28
CA THR A 124 -2.68 1.54 0.32
C THR A 124 -1.48 1.03 -0.50
N ALA A 125 -1.42 -0.27 -0.80
CA ALA A 125 -0.28 -0.87 -1.48
C ALA A 125 -0.01 -0.31 -2.89
N PRO A 126 -0.99 -0.08 -3.78
CA PRO A 126 -0.73 0.55 -5.07
C PRO A 126 -0.15 1.96 -4.95
N SER A 127 -0.67 2.78 -4.03
CA SER A 127 -0.13 4.13 -3.78
C SER A 127 1.30 4.10 -3.26
N LEU A 128 1.60 3.20 -2.32
CA LEU A 128 2.95 3.02 -1.79
C LEU A 128 3.93 2.52 -2.86
N LEU A 129 3.51 1.61 -3.75
CA LEU A 129 4.30 1.13 -4.89
C LEU A 129 4.58 2.26 -5.89
N ALA A 130 3.58 3.09 -6.20
CA ALA A 130 3.75 4.24 -7.09
C ALA A 130 4.64 5.34 -6.49
N LEU A 131 4.75 5.40 -5.16
CA LEU A 131 5.62 6.29 -4.42
C LEU A 131 7.01 5.68 -4.14
N ASP A 132 7.35 4.52 -4.74
CA ASP A 132 8.60 3.79 -4.54
C ASP A 132 8.94 3.63 -3.03
N ALA A 133 7.96 3.27 -2.21
CA ALA A 133 8.13 3.16 -0.76
C ALA A 133 9.14 2.07 -0.38
N GLU A 134 9.98 2.36 0.62
CA GLU A 134 10.90 1.42 1.26
C GLU A 134 10.40 1.04 2.65
N LEU A 135 10.55 -0.21 3.02
CA LEU A 135 10.15 -0.78 4.30
C LEU A 135 11.37 -0.98 5.19
N GLU A 136 11.32 -0.45 6.41
CA GLU A 136 12.35 -0.66 7.43
C GLU A 136 11.92 -1.79 8.36
N LEU A 137 12.59 -2.94 8.22
CA LEU A 137 12.39 -4.13 9.02
C LEU A 137 13.47 -4.21 10.10
N ARG A 138 13.09 -4.48 11.33
CA ARG A 138 14.00 -4.64 12.47
C ARG A 138 13.88 -6.01 13.08
N SER A 139 15.01 -6.54 13.56
CA SER A 139 15.14 -7.74 14.38
C SER A 139 16.12 -7.46 15.52
N LEU A 140 16.33 -8.43 16.41
CA LEU A 140 17.39 -8.33 17.43
C LEU A 140 18.80 -8.30 16.84
N GLU A 141 18.97 -8.78 15.61
CA GLU A 141 20.26 -8.81 14.89
C GLU A 141 20.57 -7.49 14.15
N GLY A 142 19.59 -6.58 14.03
CA GLY A 142 19.75 -5.32 13.34
C GLY A 142 18.55 -4.92 12.47
N GLU A 143 18.79 -3.96 11.58
CA GLU A 143 17.77 -3.45 10.66
C GLU A 143 18.15 -3.71 9.19
N ARG A 144 17.14 -3.82 8.33
CA ARG A 144 17.31 -3.83 6.88
C ARG A 144 16.18 -3.07 6.19
N ARG A 145 16.48 -2.53 5.01
CA ARG A 145 15.49 -1.88 4.16
C ARG A 145 15.17 -2.75 2.97
N VAL A 146 13.89 -2.81 2.62
CA VAL A 146 13.38 -3.58 1.49
C VAL A 146 12.46 -2.67 0.68
N PRO A 147 12.71 -2.48 -0.62
CA PRO A 147 11.73 -1.83 -1.49
C PRO A 147 10.39 -2.58 -1.44
N LEU A 148 9.27 -1.85 -1.36
CA LEU A 148 7.95 -2.49 -1.31
C LEU A 148 7.69 -3.39 -2.53
N GLU A 149 8.25 -3.04 -3.69
CA GLU A 149 8.16 -3.84 -4.92
C GLU A 149 8.75 -5.25 -4.75
N ALA A 150 9.79 -5.41 -3.91
CA ALA A 150 10.44 -6.69 -3.60
C ALA A 150 9.86 -7.37 -2.35
N PHE A 151 8.85 -6.78 -1.71
CA PHE A 151 8.36 -7.27 -0.42
C PHE A 151 7.38 -8.43 -0.54
N TYR A 152 6.53 -8.43 -1.56
CA TYR A 152 5.49 -9.44 -1.75
C TYR A 152 6.02 -10.62 -2.57
N THR A 153 5.88 -11.85 -2.05
CA THR A 153 6.30 -13.09 -2.72
C THR A 153 5.13 -13.95 -3.20
N GLY A 154 3.91 -13.56 -2.88
CA GLY A 154 2.68 -14.25 -3.25
C GLY A 154 1.50 -13.80 -2.38
N PRO A 155 0.28 -14.30 -2.63
CA PRO A 155 -0.90 -13.93 -1.87
C PRO A 155 -0.71 -14.22 -0.37
N GLY A 156 -0.76 -13.18 0.46
CA GLY A 156 -0.54 -13.28 1.90
C GLY A 156 0.89 -13.66 2.31
N ARG A 157 1.87 -13.51 1.40
CA ARG A 157 3.26 -13.86 1.66
C ARG A 157 4.18 -12.69 1.38
N THR A 158 5.13 -12.49 2.30
CA THR A 158 6.12 -11.41 2.23
C THR A 158 7.52 -11.95 2.51
N VAL A 159 8.55 -11.16 2.24
CA VAL A 159 9.94 -11.47 2.58
C VAL A 159 10.29 -11.16 4.04
N ARG A 160 9.32 -10.65 4.84
CA ARG A 160 9.52 -10.41 6.27
C ARG A 160 9.80 -11.73 6.98
N ARG A 161 10.90 -11.80 7.68
CA ARG A 161 11.22 -12.95 8.53
C ARG A 161 10.29 -12.96 9.74
N ARG A 162 10.14 -14.11 10.36
CA ARG A 162 9.28 -14.31 11.53
C ARG A 162 9.70 -13.45 12.73
N ASP A 163 10.99 -13.29 12.91
CA ASP A 163 11.64 -12.52 13.99
C ASP A 163 11.76 -11.02 13.68
N GLU A 164 11.27 -10.57 12.53
CA GLU A 164 11.29 -9.17 12.13
C GLU A 164 9.97 -8.45 12.42
N LEU A 165 10.08 -7.18 12.73
CA LEU A 165 8.98 -6.23 12.83
C LEU A 165 9.15 -5.16 11.75
N LEU A 166 8.08 -4.86 10.99
CA LEU A 166 8.02 -3.66 10.18
C LEU A 166 7.84 -2.47 11.12
N CYS A 167 8.83 -1.56 11.14
CA CYS A 167 8.82 -0.39 12.00
C CYS A 167 8.42 0.88 11.26
N PHE A 168 8.94 1.08 10.04
CA PHE A 168 8.68 2.29 9.26
C PHE A 168 8.51 2.01 7.78
N LEU A 169 7.73 2.89 7.14
CA LEU A 169 7.68 3.04 5.69
C LEU A 169 8.32 4.38 5.35
N ARG A 170 9.21 4.39 4.39
CA ARG A 170 9.97 5.58 3.95
C ARG A 170 9.62 5.93 2.52
N ILE A 171 9.37 7.21 2.26
CA ILE A 171 9.13 7.76 0.91
C ILE A 171 10.13 8.88 0.70
N ARG A 172 10.95 8.76 -0.36
CA ARG A 172 12.01 9.72 -0.66
C ARG A 172 11.47 10.94 -1.41
N PRO A 173 12.13 12.11 -1.30
CA PRO A 173 11.74 13.34 -1.99
C PRO A 173 11.53 13.17 -3.50
N ASP A 174 12.39 12.40 -4.17
CA ASP A 174 12.27 12.17 -5.62
C ASP A 174 10.96 11.48 -6.01
N SER A 175 10.32 10.77 -5.09
CA SER A 175 9.07 10.07 -5.32
C SER A 175 7.83 10.97 -5.21
N TYR A 176 7.95 12.17 -4.63
CA TYR A 176 6.79 13.04 -4.41
C TYR A 176 7.02 14.52 -4.80
N HIS A 177 8.26 15.03 -4.87
CA HIS A 177 8.51 16.42 -5.27
C HIS A 177 8.14 16.61 -6.75
N ASN A 178 7.27 17.58 -7.01
CA ASN A 178 6.74 17.88 -8.36
C ASN A 178 6.08 16.66 -9.03
N VAL A 179 5.53 15.77 -8.23
CA VAL A 179 4.84 14.56 -8.70
C VAL A 179 3.33 14.75 -8.52
N GLY A 180 2.59 14.64 -9.60
CA GLY A 180 1.14 14.49 -9.55
C GLY A 180 0.80 13.03 -9.29
N GLY A 181 -0.03 12.78 -8.28
CA GLY A 181 -0.45 11.44 -7.91
C GLY A 181 -1.97 11.30 -7.92
N CYS A 182 -2.45 10.09 -8.24
CA CYS A 182 -3.87 9.72 -8.15
C CYS A 182 -4.01 8.26 -7.78
N TYR A 183 -4.96 7.96 -6.90
CA TYR A 183 -5.42 6.61 -6.58
C TYR A 183 -6.92 6.50 -6.84
N ILE A 184 -7.33 5.41 -7.49
CA ILE A 184 -8.74 5.11 -7.72
C ILE A 184 -8.99 3.66 -7.33
N LYS A 185 -10.00 3.47 -6.48
CA LYS A 185 -10.54 2.17 -6.12
C LYS A 185 -11.85 1.91 -6.85
N TYR A 186 -12.02 0.70 -7.36
CA TYR A 186 -13.32 0.22 -7.81
C TYR A 186 -13.82 -0.88 -6.88
N GLY A 187 -15.03 -0.68 -6.38
CA GLY A 187 -15.82 -1.64 -5.61
C GLY A 187 -17.26 -1.67 -6.11
N LYS A 188 -18.05 -2.65 -5.68
CA LYS A 188 -19.49 -2.73 -5.98
C LYS A 188 -20.31 -1.74 -5.17
N ARG A 189 -19.73 -1.20 -4.10
CA ARG A 189 -20.33 -0.20 -3.19
C ARG A 189 -19.35 0.95 -3.05
N ASN A 190 -19.86 2.12 -2.69
CA ASN A 190 -19.04 3.32 -2.49
C ASN A 190 -18.24 3.31 -1.17
N ALA A 191 -18.56 2.41 -0.24
CA ALA A 191 -17.86 2.29 1.04
C ALA A 191 -17.95 0.86 1.57
N MET A 192 -17.08 0.53 2.55
CA MET A 192 -17.06 -0.76 3.24
C MET A 192 -16.96 -1.96 2.29
N GLU A 193 -16.14 -1.83 1.27
CA GLU A 193 -15.97 -2.82 0.22
C GLU A 193 -14.50 -3.22 0.09
N ILE A 194 -14.26 -4.51 -0.13
CA ILE A 194 -12.93 -4.99 -0.56
C ILE A 194 -12.78 -4.65 -2.03
N SER A 195 -11.67 -4.04 -2.38
CA SER A 195 -11.34 -3.62 -3.74
C SER A 195 -11.56 -4.74 -4.77
N THR A 196 -12.34 -4.45 -5.81
CA THR A 196 -12.42 -5.30 -7.00
C THR A 196 -11.20 -5.08 -7.87
N LEU A 197 -10.75 -3.82 -7.96
CA LEU A 197 -9.51 -3.36 -8.57
C LEU A 197 -9.11 -2.02 -7.96
N GLY A 198 -7.82 -1.81 -7.71
CA GLY A 198 -7.24 -0.52 -7.36
C GLY A 198 -6.17 -0.14 -8.37
N CYS A 199 -6.09 1.15 -8.74
CA CYS A 199 -5.06 1.70 -9.62
C CYS A 199 -4.46 2.96 -9.02
N ALA A 200 -3.14 3.05 -8.98
CA ALA A 200 -2.40 4.23 -8.56
C ALA A 200 -1.46 4.68 -9.68
N VAL A 201 -1.42 5.96 -9.93
CA VAL A 201 -0.48 6.60 -10.86
C VAL A 201 0.23 7.74 -10.14
N ALA A 202 1.54 7.80 -10.26
CA ALA A 202 2.38 8.91 -9.82
C ALA A 202 3.30 9.31 -10.98
N LEU A 203 3.27 10.57 -11.42
CA LEU A 203 4.07 11.03 -12.54
C LEU A 203 4.59 12.45 -12.33
N ARG A 204 5.71 12.75 -12.99
CA ARG A 204 6.31 14.08 -13.07
C ARG A 204 6.40 14.52 -14.52
N LEU A 205 6.03 15.76 -14.75
CA LEU A 205 6.11 16.40 -16.07
C LEU A 205 7.32 17.36 -16.14
N ARG A 206 7.94 17.38 -17.29
CA ARG A 206 8.89 18.43 -17.68
C ARG A 206 8.54 18.89 -19.11
N ASP A 207 8.22 20.17 -19.26
CA ASP A 207 7.85 20.77 -20.55
C ASP A 207 6.72 20.00 -21.30
N GLY A 208 5.72 19.51 -20.55
CA GLY A 208 4.61 18.74 -21.10
C GLY A 208 4.94 17.28 -21.44
N VAL A 209 6.17 16.82 -21.17
CA VAL A 209 6.63 15.45 -21.37
C VAL A 209 6.66 14.69 -20.03
N ILE A 210 6.27 13.44 -20.04
CA ILE A 210 6.30 12.55 -18.86
C ILE A 210 7.74 12.14 -18.59
N GLU A 211 8.37 12.80 -17.61
CA GLU A 211 9.77 12.55 -17.21
C GLU A 211 9.90 11.36 -16.28
N ARG A 212 8.91 11.13 -15.43
CA ARG A 212 8.81 10.00 -14.51
C ARG A 212 7.36 9.52 -14.46
N VAL A 213 7.18 8.23 -14.41
CA VAL A 213 5.85 7.63 -14.20
C VAL A 213 5.97 6.32 -13.43
N ARG A 214 5.03 6.10 -12.53
CA ARG A 214 4.80 4.86 -11.81
C ARG A 214 3.33 4.50 -11.91
N VAL A 215 3.06 3.29 -12.29
CA VAL A 215 1.72 2.72 -12.41
C VAL A 215 1.66 1.44 -11.59
N ALA A 216 0.77 1.39 -10.62
CA ALA A 216 0.61 0.22 -9.76
C ALA A 216 -0.84 -0.19 -9.62
N TYR A 217 -1.05 -1.49 -9.49
CA TYR A 217 -2.38 -2.07 -9.34
C TYR A 217 -2.49 -2.96 -8.09
N GLY A 218 -3.68 -2.91 -7.48
CA GLY A 218 -4.19 -3.94 -6.58
C GLY A 218 -5.20 -4.82 -7.30
N VAL A 219 -5.22 -6.11 -6.99
CA VAL A 219 -6.17 -7.12 -7.52
C VAL A 219 -6.02 -7.40 -9.04
N ALA A 220 -5.01 -6.85 -9.69
CA ALA A 220 -4.70 -7.14 -11.11
C ALA A 220 -3.72 -8.32 -11.27
N GLY A 221 -3.25 -8.89 -10.17
CA GLY A 221 -2.34 -10.01 -10.09
C GLY A 221 -2.43 -10.74 -8.75
N PRO A 222 -1.55 -11.70 -8.48
CA PRO A 222 -1.50 -12.42 -7.20
C PRO A 222 -1.06 -11.53 -6.04
N THR A 223 -0.30 -10.48 -6.32
CA THR A 223 0.17 -9.47 -5.37
C THR A 223 -0.15 -8.07 -5.91
N PRO A 224 -0.19 -7.03 -5.05
CA PRO A 224 -0.08 -5.66 -5.54
C PRO A 224 1.26 -5.51 -6.27
N ALA A 225 1.27 -4.88 -7.43
CA ALA A 225 2.48 -4.79 -8.24
C ALA A 225 2.47 -3.54 -9.14
N ARG A 226 3.66 -3.08 -9.51
CA ARG A 226 3.84 -2.10 -10.59
C ARG A 226 3.59 -2.73 -11.95
N CYS A 227 3.18 -1.92 -12.90
CA CYS A 227 2.97 -2.32 -14.30
C CYS A 227 4.06 -1.69 -15.19
N ALA A 228 5.21 -2.33 -15.27
CA ALA A 228 6.37 -1.82 -16.03
C ALA A 228 6.02 -1.52 -17.49
N ALA A 229 5.22 -2.37 -18.13
CA ALA A 229 4.81 -2.16 -19.52
C ALA A 229 4.00 -0.86 -19.72
N ALA A 230 3.17 -0.47 -18.74
CA ALA A 230 2.46 0.81 -18.77
C ALA A 230 3.43 1.98 -18.57
N GLU A 231 4.37 1.84 -17.63
CA GLU A 231 5.39 2.87 -17.37
C GLU A 231 6.28 3.10 -18.59
N GLU A 232 6.75 2.06 -19.26
CA GLU A 232 7.54 2.12 -20.49
C GLU A 232 6.78 2.77 -21.65
N ALA A 233 5.48 2.50 -21.78
CA ALA A 233 4.64 3.07 -22.82
C ALA A 233 4.46 4.60 -22.66
N ALA A 234 4.50 5.11 -21.43
CA ALA A 234 4.28 6.52 -21.13
C ALA A 234 5.57 7.34 -21.01
N LEU A 235 6.66 6.74 -20.55
CA LEU A 235 7.91 7.44 -20.25
C LEU A 235 8.49 8.15 -21.50
N GLY A 236 8.85 9.42 -21.35
CA GLY A 236 9.40 10.24 -22.43
C GLY A 236 8.39 10.68 -23.50
N LYS A 237 7.09 10.42 -23.30
CA LYS A 237 6.03 10.81 -24.22
C LYS A 237 5.34 12.11 -23.77
N PRO A 238 4.79 12.89 -24.71
CA PRO A 238 3.93 14.02 -24.34
C PRO A 238 2.72 13.56 -23.53
N ALA A 239 2.31 14.36 -22.55
CA ALA A 239 1.14 14.09 -21.72
C ALA A 239 -0.15 14.40 -22.51
N THR A 240 -0.57 13.50 -23.40
CA THR A 240 -1.72 13.64 -24.29
C THR A 240 -2.72 12.48 -24.11
N ALA A 241 -3.97 12.68 -24.56
CA ALA A 241 -5.00 11.64 -24.59
C ALA A 241 -4.52 10.36 -25.29
N GLN A 242 -3.78 10.52 -26.39
CA GLN A 242 -3.22 9.38 -27.12
C GLN A 242 -2.20 8.60 -26.28
N THR A 243 -1.33 9.29 -25.54
CA THR A 243 -0.37 8.64 -24.64
C THR A 243 -1.08 7.91 -23.52
N VAL A 244 -2.11 8.52 -22.93
CA VAL A 244 -2.94 7.89 -21.88
C VAL A 244 -3.58 6.61 -22.39
N GLU A 245 -4.19 6.64 -23.59
CA GLU A 245 -4.80 5.46 -24.22
C GLU A 245 -3.79 4.34 -24.47
N GLN A 246 -2.64 4.68 -25.08
CA GLN A 246 -1.57 3.71 -25.36
C GLN A 246 -1.00 3.08 -24.08
N THR A 247 -0.92 3.86 -23.00
CA THR A 247 -0.47 3.39 -21.69
C THR A 247 -1.48 2.40 -21.09
N ALA A 248 -2.77 2.70 -21.19
CA ALA A 248 -3.84 1.82 -20.72
C ALA A 248 -3.88 0.50 -21.52
N ASP A 249 -3.71 0.57 -22.82
CA ASP A 249 -3.60 -0.60 -23.71
C ASP A 249 -2.39 -1.50 -23.33
N ALA A 250 -1.23 -0.87 -23.04
CA ALA A 250 -0.04 -1.59 -22.63
C ALA A 250 -0.26 -2.31 -21.29
N ALA A 251 -0.93 -1.67 -20.33
CA ALA A 251 -1.29 -2.27 -19.07
C ALA A 251 -2.17 -3.52 -19.25
N VAL A 252 -3.23 -3.43 -20.05
CA VAL A 252 -4.15 -4.56 -20.29
C VAL A 252 -3.42 -5.76 -20.88
N ARG A 253 -2.46 -5.55 -21.78
CA ARG A 253 -1.67 -6.64 -22.36
C ARG A 253 -0.75 -7.33 -21.36
N ALA A 254 -0.30 -6.62 -20.32
CA ALA A 254 0.65 -7.11 -19.35
C ALA A 254 0.01 -7.71 -18.08
N LEU A 255 -1.25 -7.38 -17.79
CA LEU A 255 -1.91 -7.77 -16.56
C LEU A 255 -2.61 -9.13 -16.68
N HIS A 256 -2.56 -9.90 -15.59
CA HIS A 256 -3.13 -11.25 -15.52
C HIS A 256 -4.04 -11.43 -14.29
N PRO A 257 -5.16 -10.65 -14.19
CA PRO A 257 -6.08 -10.81 -13.08
C PRO A 257 -6.81 -12.16 -13.14
N ARG A 258 -7.17 -12.68 -11.97
CA ARG A 258 -7.96 -13.90 -11.85
C ARG A 258 -9.45 -13.61 -11.90
N THR A 259 -10.26 -14.60 -12.30
CA THR A 259 -11.70 -14.63 -12.03
C THR A 259 -11.94 -14.99 -10.56
N SER A 260 -12.90 -14.34 -9.93
CA SER A 260 -13.37 -14.63 -8.57
C SER A 260 -14.87 -14.33 -8.46
N TRP A 261 -15.48 -14.62 -7.30
CA TRP A 261 -16.89 -14.28 -7.06
C TRP A 261 -17.18 -12.77 -7.12
N ARG A 262 -16.14 -11.91 -6.98
CA ARG A 262 -16.31 -10.45 -7.08
C ARG A 262 -16.36 -9.94 -8.50
N ALA A 263 -15.58 -10.51 -9.41
CA ALA A 263 -15.50 -10.09 -10.81
C ALA A 263 -14.82 -11.15 -11.68
N SER A 264 -15.18 -11.17 -12.96
CA SER A 264 -14.49 -11.97 -13.97
C SER A 264 -13.11 -11.35 -14.31
N ARG A 265 -12.26 -12.14 -14.95
CA ARG A 265 -10.98 -11.69 -15.48
C ARG A 265 -11.17 -10.57 -16.52
N GLU A 266 -12.10 -10.75 -17.42
CA GLU A 266 -12.41 -9.83 -18.52
C GLU A 266 -12.85 -8.47 -17.98
N PHE A 267 -13.74 -8.47 -16.99
CA PHE A 267 -14.19 -7.23 -16.35
C PHE A 267 -13.05 -6.51 -15.62
N ARG A 268 -12.14 -7.25 -14.95
CA ARG A 268 -10.96 -6.62 -14.33
C ARG A 268 -9.99 -6.04 -15.35
N LEU A 269 -9.81 -6.65 -16.51
CA LEU A 269 -9.01 -6.07 -17.59
C LEU A 269 -9.63 -4.79 -18.13
N GLN A 270 -10.96 -4.77 -18.33
CA GLN A 270 -11.68 -3.55 -18.71
C GLN A 270 -11.53 -2.46 -17.64
N LEU A 271 -11.69 -2.81 -16.35
CA LEU A 271 -11.46 -1.87 -15.26
C LEU A 271 -10.02 -1.37 -15.21
N SER A 272 -9.02 -2.24 -15.46
CA SER A 272 -7.61 -1.84 -15.48
C SER A 272 -7.33 -0.77 -16.52
N HIS A 273 -7.95 -0.87 -17.69
CA HIS A 273 -7.88 0.13 -18.74
C HIS A 273 -8.52 1.45 -18.29
N GLU A 274 -9.78 1.40 -17.87
CA GLU A 274 -10.55 2.60 -17.52
C GLU A 274 -10.00 3.33 -16.28
N LEU A 275 -9.61 2.61 -15.25
CA LEU A 275 -9.06 3.22 -14.05
C LEU A 275 -7.70 3.86 -14.31
N LEU A 276 -6.86 3.24 -15.16
CA LEU A 276 -5.59 3.84 -15.52
C LEU A 276 -5.78 5.15 -16.31
N LYS A 277 -6.68 5.17 -17.27
CA LYS A 277 -6.98 6.41 -18.02
C LYS A 277 -7.37 7.53 -17.07
N ARG A 278 -8.33 7.28 -16.20
CA ARG A 278 -8.81 8.28 -15.21
C ARG A 278 -7.72 8.69 -14.23
N ALA A 279 -7.00 7.72 -13.68
CA ALA A 279 -5.95 8.01 -12.73
C ALA A 279 -4.78 8.77 -13.36
N MET A 280 -4.40 8.44 -14.60
CA MET A 280 -3.32 9.11 -15.31
C MET A 280 -3.71 10.52 -15.74
N THR A 281 -4.93 10.73 -16.25
CA THR A 281 -5.46 12.07 -16.56
C THR A 281 -5.45 12.96 -15.32
N GLN A 282 -5.94 12.44 -14.17
CA GLN A 282 -5.93 13.20 -12.93
C GLN A 282 -4.50 13.45 -12.42
N ALA A 283 -3.60 12.46 -12.54
CA ALA A 283 -2.19 12.64 -12.16
C ALA A 283 -1.48 13.69 -13.02
N ILE A 284 -1.77 13.75 -14.33
CA ILE A 284 -1.29 14.80 -15.23
C ILE A 284 -1.75 16.17 -14.75
N ALA A 285 -3.05 16.32 -14.44
CA ALA A 285 -3.60 17.58 -13.91
C ALA A 285 -2.94 17.97 -12.58
N ASN A 286 -2.77 17.03 -11.67
CA ASN A 286 -2.11 17.24 -10.38
C ASN A 286 -0.61 17.57 -10.52
N ALA A 287 0.03 17.19 -11.63
CA ALA A 287 1.41 17.57 -11.96
C ALA A 287 1.51 18.92 -12.69
N GLY A 288 0.41 19.66 -12.82
CA GLY A 288 0.37 20.96 -13.52
C GLY A 288 0.25 20.87 -15.05
N GLY A 289 -0.07 19.69 -15.58
CA GLY A 289 -0.37 19.50 -17.00
C GLY A 289 -1.81 19.87 -17.36
N ASN A 290 -2.14 19.82 -18.65
CA ASN A 290 -3.50 20.08 -19.10
C ASN A 290 -4.40 18.86 -18.82
N ALA A 291 -5.51 19.09 -18.13
CA ALA A 291 -6.50 18.06 -17.80
C ALA A 291 -7.42 17.67 -18.99
N ASP A 292 -7.36 18.39 -20.11
CA ASP A 292 -8.14 18.12 -21.32
C ASP A 292 -7.53 16.99 -22.18
N VAL A 293 -6.94 16.03 -21.51
CA VAL A 293 -6.29 14.86 -22.11
C VAL A 293 -7.28 13.72 -22.36
#